data_c1a7f7a48f605993eb853fdfbb9f1662
#
_entry.id   c1a7f7a48f605993eb853fdfbb9f1662
#
_cell.length_a   1.000
_cell.length_b   1.000
_cell.length_c   1.000
_cell.angle_alpha   90.00
_cell.angle_beta   90.00
_cell.angle_gamma   90.00
#
_symmetry.space_group_name_H-M   'P 1'
#
loop_
_entity.id
_entity.type
_entity.pdbx_description
1 polymer ?
#
loop_
_entity_poly.entity_id
_entity_poly.type
_entity_poly.pdbx_seq_one_letter_code
_entity_poly.pdbx_strand_id
1 'polypeptide(L)'
;EMMSYVPLDDNRKFTELYNVQRLKSSFVAKDSQVCISTIQRLYSILKGSELDEAAEEVNPAELKLPKEPMPVVYNEKIPPEFFDFIFIDECHESIYTLWRQVPEYFDASLIGLTATPDNRTYGKKKKNVVSDYSHEKAVADGVNVGNEVYVIETQITRQGAQIAARQQVE
;
A
#
# COMPACT_ATOMS: atom_id res chain seq x y z
N GLU A 1 11.02 6.44 -8.70
CA GLU A 1 11.97 5.31 -8.71
C GLU A 1 11.65 4.32 -9.82
N MET A 2 10.45 3.72 -9.90
CA MET A 2 10.09 2.71 -10.90
C MET A 2 10.35 3.16 -12.36
N MET A 3 10.02 4.42 -12.71
CA MET A 3 10.20 4.94 -14.08
C MET A 3 11.66 5.06 -14.52
N SER A 4 12.59 5.18 -13.59
CA SER A 4 14.04 5.27 -13.86
C SER A 4 14.79 3.95 -13.62
N TYR A 5 14.06 2.92 -13.19
CA TYR A 5 14.66 1.61 -12.90
C TYR A 5 15.20 0.96 -14.17
N VAL A 6 16.39 0.40 -14.06
CA VAL A 6 17.06 -0.39 -15.12
C VAL A 6 17.13 -1.83 -14.62
N PRO A 7 16.44 -2.78 -15.26
CA PRO A 7 16.52 -4.20 -14.90
C PRO A 7 17.95 -4.74 -15.03
N LEU A 8 18.30 -5.72 -14.20
CA LEU A 8 19.65 -6.30 -14.16
C LEU A 8 20.01 -7.07 -15.44
N ASP A 9 19.03 -7.55 -16.15
CA ASP A 9 19.13 -8.35 -17.38
C ASP A 9 19.00 -7.51 -18.66
N ASP A 10 18.68 -6.21 -18.52
CA ASP A 10 18.54 -5.29 -19.64
C ASP A 10 19.10 -3.91 -19.26
N ASN A 11 19.86 -3.29 -20.14
CA ASN A 11 20.45 -1.97 -19.91
C ASN A 11 19.50 -0.80 -20.19
N ARG A 12 18.28 -1.07 -20.62
CA ARG A 12 17.25 -0.06 -20.91
C ARG A 12 16.45 0.24 -19.64
N LYS A 13 15.99 1.49 -19.52
CA LYS A 13 15.07 1.87 -18.45
C LYS A 13 13.73 1.16 -18.61
N PHE A 14 13.04 0.96 -17.52
CA PHE A 14 11.71 0.35 -17.51
C PHE A 14 10.73 1.08 -18.46
N THR A 15 10.83 2.40 -18.56
CA THR A 15 10.03 3.23 -19.49
C THR A 15 10.45 3.14 -20.95
N GLU A 16 11.58 2.54 -21.26
CA GLU A 16 12.02 2.24 -22.63
C GLU A 16 11.57 0.83 -23.06
N LEU A 17 11.29 -0.03 -22.09
CA LEU A 17 10.78 -1.39 -22.32
C LEU A 17 9.27 -1.43 -22.42
N TYR A 18 8.57 -0.60 -21.63
CA TYR A 18 7.11 -0.60 -21.51
C TYR A 18 6.56 0.81 -21.67
N ASN A 19 5.34 0.90 -22.25
CA ASN A 19 4.58 2.13 -22.27
C ASN A 19 3.99 2.36 -20.87
N VAL A 20 4.64 3.24 -20.08
CA VAL A 20 4.30 3.52 -18.68
C VAL A 20 3.59 4.85 -18.57
N GLN A 21 2.38 4.86 -18.02
CA GLN A 21 1.64 6.07 -17.69
C GLN A 21 1.54 6.26 -16.18
N ARG A 22 2.00 7.42 -15.68
CA ARG A 22 1.62 7.89 -14.33
C ARG A 22 0.30 8.64 -14.45
N LEU A 23 -0.73 8.17 -13.74
CA LEU A 23 -2.06 8.78 -13.77
C LEU A 23 -2.04 10.06 -12.92
N LYS A 24 -2.13 11.22 -13.60
CA LYS A 24 -2.22 12.55 -12.98
C LYS A 24 -3.59 13.20 -13.21
N SER A 25 -4.40 12.64 -14.08
CA SER A 25 -5.73 13.10 -14.42
C SER A 25 -6.67 11.92 -14.60
N SER A 26 -7.92 12.18 -14.93
CA SER A 26 -8.93 11.15 -15.26
C SER A 26 -8.71 10.47 -16.62
N PHE A 27 -7.64 10.82 -17.34
CA PHE A 27 -7.31 10.21 -18.63
C PHE A 27 -6.40 9.01 -18.45
N VAL A 28 -6.83 7.85 -18.93
CA VAL A 28 -6.04 6.63 -19.03
C VAL A 28 -5.87 6.28 -20.50
N ALA A 29 -4.64 6.22 -20.98
CA ALA A 29 -4.33 5.88 -22.36
C ALA A 29 -4.57 4.38 -22.59
N LYS A 30 -5.26 4.03 -23.66
CA LYS A 30 -5.62 2.64 -23.98
C LYS A 30 -4.43 1.75 -24.34
N ASP A 31 -3.32 2.35 -24.75
CA ASP A 31 -2.08 1.71 -25.14
C ASP A 31 -1.06 1.63 -24.01
N SER A 32 -1.40 2.12 -22.81
CA SER A 32 -0.54 1.99 -21.63
C SER A 32 -0.46 0.54 -21.18
N GLN A 33 0.77 0.02 -21.12
CA GLN A 33 1.05 -1.32 -20.62
C GLN A 33 1.17 -1.35 -19.09
N VAL A 34 1.62 -0.23 -18.50
CA VAL A 34 1.75 -0.08 -17.06
C VAL A 34 1.17 1.27 -16.63
N CYS A 35 0.27 1.24 -15.65
CA CYS A 35 -0.27 2.44 -15.02
C CYS A 35 0.24 2.54 -13.58
N ILE A 36 0.80 3.69 -13.22
CA ILE A 36 1.22 4.01 -11.86
C ILE A 36 0.25 5.05 -11.29
N SER A 37 -0.39 4.74 -10.18
CA SER A 37 -1.41 5.58 -9.57
C SER A 37 -1.40 5.49 -8.05
N THR A 38 -1.87 6.54 -7.38
CA THR A 38 -2.34 6.43 -6.01
C THR A 38 -3.74 5.83 -5.99
N ILE A 39 -4.14 5.24 -4.86
CA ILE A 39 -5.48 4.66 -4.73
C ILE A 39 -6.57 5.74 -4.79
N GLN A 40 -6.29 6.93 -4.25
CA GLN A 40 -7.20 8.07 -4.31
C GLN A 40 -7.47 8.50 -5.75
N ARG A 41 -6.41 8.57 -6.57
CA ARG A 41 -6.54 8.91 -7.99
C ARG A 41 -7.37 7.88 -8.73
N LEU A 42 -7.10 6.60 -8.53
CA LEU A 42 -7.83 5.53 -9.17
C LEU A 42 -9.33 5.56 -8.78
N TYR A 43 -9.61 5.77 -7.49
CA TYR A 43 -10.98 5.95 -7.01
C TYR A 43 -11.67 7.15 -7.68
N SER A 44 -11.00 8.31 -7.78
CA SER A 44 -11.58 9.51 -8.40
C SER A 44 -11.93 9.28 -9.86
N ILE A 45 -11.08 8.52 -10.58
CA ILE A 45 -11.35 8.15 -11.98
C ILE A 45 -12.58 7.25 -12.07
N LEU A 46 -12.69 6.23 -11.21
CA LEU A 46 -13.84 5.32 -11.17
C LEU A 46 -15.14 6.08 -10.82
N LYS A 47 -15.07 7.02 -9.90
CA LYS A 47 -16.20 7.85 -9.50
C LYS A 47 -16.57 8.89 -10.57
N GLY A 48 -15.68 9.16 -11.53
CA GLY A 48 -15.88 10.21 -12.54
C GLY A 48 -15.76 11.62 -11.98
N SER A 49 -15.06 11.81 -10.86
CA SER A 49 -14.78 13.11 -10.25
C SER A 49 -13.31 13.49 -10.42
N GLU A 50 -13.01 14.78 -10.57
CA GLU A 50 -11.63 15.23 -10.52
C GLU A 50 -11.12 15.25 -9.07
N LEU A 51 -9.88 14.84 -8.88
CA LEU A 51 -9.17 14.90 -7.61
C LEU A 51 -8.21 16.09 -7.65
N ASP A 52 -8.27 16.95 -6.64
CA ASP A 52 -7.28 18.00 -6.44
C ASP A 52 -5.91 17.38 -6.16
N GLU A 53 -4.85 17.89 -6.81
CA GLU A 53 -3.47 17.42 -6.58
C GLU A 53 -3.05 17.52 -5.10
N ALA A 54 -3.50 18.57 -4.40
CA ALA A 54 -3.24 18.72 -2.98
C ALA A 54 -3.88 17.61 -2.12
N ALA A 55 -5.05 17.10 -2.54
CA ALA A 55 -5.72 16.00 -1.85
C ALA A 55 -5.08 14.63 -2.14
N GLU A 56 -4.33 14.51 -3.23
CA GLU A 56 -3.59 13.30 -3.58
C GLU A 56 -2.34 13.10 -2.71
N GLU A 57 -1.71 14.20 -2.26
CA GLU A 57 -0.50 14.18 -1.43
C GLU A 57 -0.80 13.91 0.06
N VAL A 58 -2.06 14.02 0.48
CA VAL A 58 -2.45 13.74 1.86
C VAL A 58 -2.45 12.23 2.11
N ASN A 59 -1.79 11.81 3.21
CA ASN A 59 -1.82 10.42 3.63
C ASN A 59 -3.28 9.96 3.79
N PRO A 60 -3.71 8.86 3.12
CA PRO A 60 -5.07 8.33 3.23
C PRO A 60 -5.54 8.10 4.66
N ALA A 61 -4.63 7.77 5.59
CA ALA A 61 -4.94 7.57 7.00
C ALA A 61 -5.29 8.88 7.75
N GLU A 62 -4.86 10.03 7.25
CA GLU A 62 -5.11 11.35 7.84
C GLU A 62 -6.41 11.99 7.31
N LEU A 63 -6.94 11.48 6.21
CA LEU A 63 -8.21 11.94 5.68
C LEU A 63 -9.34 11.58 6.64
N LYS A 64 -10.17 12.55 7.00
CA LYS A 64 -11.44 12.31 7.72
C LYS A 64 -12.44 11.66 6.75
N LEU A 65 -12.21 10.42 6.41
CA LEU A 65 -13.04 9.66 5.49
C LEU A 65 -14.31 9.15 6.18
N PRO A 66 -15.39 8.91 5.43
CA PRO A 66 -16.60 8.25 5.96
C PRO A 66 -16.21 6.89 6.58
N LYS A 67 -16.96 6.45 7.59
CA LYS A 67 -16.73 5.13 8.22
C LYS A 67 -17.14 3.95 7.33
N GLU A 68 -17.87 4.21 6.25
CA GLU A 68 -18.34 3.20 5.32
C GLU A 68 -17.46 3.13 4.08
N PRO A 69 -17.29 1.94 3.48
CA PRO A 69 -16.57 1.78 2.24
C PRO A 69 -17.13 2.70 1.16
N MET A 70 -16.24 3.35 0.41
CA MET A 70 -16.65 4.26 -0.65
C MET A 70 -17.15 3.48 -1.86
N PRO A 71 -18.39 3.67 -2.31
CA PRO A 71 -18.94 2.92 -3.42
C PRO A 71 -18.19 3.23 -4.72
N VAL A 72 -17.88 2.18 -5.47
CA VAL A 72 -17.29 2.26 -6.80
C VAL A 72 -18.39 2.00 -7.83
N VAL A 73 -18.41 2.80 -8.89
CA VAL A 73 -19.39 2.71 -9.97
C VAL A 73 -18.72 2.22 -11.24
N TYR A 74 -19.46 1.48 -12.07
CA TYR A 74 -18.96 1.02 -13.37
C TYR A 74 -18.52 2.21 -14.24
N ASN A 75 -17.31 2.10 -14.80
CA ASN A 75 -16.73 3.11 -15.67
C ASN A 75 -16.34 2.48 -17.01
N GLU A 76 -16.99 2.91 -18.10
CA GLU A 76 -16.74 2.39 -19.47
C GLU A 76 -15.29 2.64 -19.94
N LYS A 77 -14.62 3.67 -19.42
CA LYS A 77 -13.24 3.99 -19.80
C LYS A 77 -12.23 3.06 -19.17
N ILE A 78 -12.57 2.53 -17.98
CA ILE A 78 -11.76 1.60 -17.21
C ILE A 78 -12.69 0.49 -16.68
N PRO A 79 -13.14 -0.41 -17.54
CA PRO A 79 -14.01 -1.50 -17.14
C PRO A 79 -13.28 -2.48 -16.20
N PRO A 80 -14.00 -3.39 -15.51
CA PRO A 80 -13.38 -4.34 -14.57
C PRO A 80 -12.22 -5.16 -15.14
N GLU A 81 -12.29 -5.49 -16.42
CA GLU A 81 -11.27 -6.27 -17.15
C GLU A 81 -10.11 -5.44 -17.72
N PHE A 82 -10.01 -4.18 -17.34
CA PHE A 82 -9.00 -3.27 -17.91
C PHE A 82 -7.55 -3.63 -17.53
N PHE A 83 -7.35 -4.19 -16.33
CA PHE A 83 -6.04 -4.60 -15.84
C PHE A 83 -6.00 -6.13 -15.65
N ASP A 84 -4.89 -6.76 -16.05
CA ASP A 84 -4.63 -8.18 -15.81
C ASP A 84 -4.04 -8.41 -14.41
N PHE A 85 -3.19 -7.46 -13.97
CA PHE A 85 -2.49 -7.50 -12.69
C PHE A 85 -2.56 -6.15 -11.99
N ILE A 86 -2.73 -6.17 -10.67
CA ILE A 86 -2.64 -4.99 -9.81
C ILE A 86 -1.63 -5.28 -8.71
N PHE A 87 -0.55 -4.50 -8.68
CA PHE A 87 0.44 -4.51 -7.62
C PHE A 87 0.08 -3.44 -6.59
N ILE A 88 -0.04 -3.83 -5.34
CA ILE A 88 -0.42 -2.94 -4.24
C ILE A 88 0.74 -2.87 -3.28
N ASP A 89 1.43 -1.73 -3.26
CA ASP A 89 2.46 -1.45 -2.28
C ASP A 89 1.82 -1.09 -0.93
N GLU A 90 2.47 -1.44 0.17
CA GLU A 90 1.94 -1.31 1.54
C GLU A 90 0.50 -1.85 1.66
N CYS A 91 0.28 -3.03 1.12
CA CYS A 91 -1.05 -3.61 0.97
C CYS A 91 -1.80 -3.81 2.29
N HIS A 92 -1.08 -3.87 3.43
CA HIS A 92 -1.67 -3.95 4.76
C HIS A 92 -2.53 -2.72 5.12
N GLU A 93 -2.26 -1.55 4.52
CA GLU A 93 -3.05 -0.35 4.72
C GLU A 93 -4.28 -0.30 3.82
N SER A 94 -4.14 -0.66 2.55
CA SER A 94 -5.17 -0.44 1.53
C SER A 94 -6.24 -1.54 1.47
N ILE A 95 -5.88 -2.80 1.73
CA ILE A 95 -6.80 -3.94 1.58
C ILE A 95 -7.94 -3.94 2.62
N TYR A 96 -7.73 -3.34 3.80
CA TYR A 96 -8.68 -3.38 4.92
C TYR A 96 -9.36 -2.06 5.23
N THR A 97 -9.09 -1.04 4.42
CA THR A 97 -9.63 0.31 4.61
C THR A 97 -10.83 0.56 3.70
N LEU A 98 -11.31 1.79 3.74
CA LEU A 98 -12.37 2.34 2.90
C LEU A 98 -12.12 2.17 1.40
N TRP A 99 -10.86 1.94 1.01
CA TRP A 99 -10.42 1.80 -0.38
C TRP A 99 -10.54 0.39 -0.95
N ARG A 100 -10.90 -0.59 -0.13
CA ARG A 100 -11.00 -1.99 -0.52
C ARG A 100 -11.80 -2.22 -1.80
N GLN A 101 -12.86 -1.46 -2.01
CA GLN A 101 -13.72 -1.60 -3.19
C GLN A 101 -13.01 -1.21 -4.49
N VAL A 102 -11.93 -0.43 -4.45
CA VAL A 102 -11.17 -0.04 -5.64
C VAL A 102 -10.43 -1.23 -6.27
N PRO A 103 -9.57 -1.96 -5.56
CA PRO A 103 -8.96 -3.16 -6.14
C PRO A 103 -9.99 -4.27 -6.40
N GLU A 104 -11.06 -4.39 -5.62
CA GLU A 104 -12.13 -5.39 -5.82
C GLU A 104 -13.03 -5.08 -7.03
N TYR A 105 -13.02 -3.87 -7.54
CA TYR A 105 -13.73 -3.50 -8.76
C TYR A 105 -13.17 -4.22 -9.99
N PHE A 106 -11.86 -4.47 -10.03
CA PHE A 106 -11.19 -5.05 -11.18
C PHE A 106 -11.18 -6.58 -11.13
N ASP A 107 -11.41 -7.21 -12.28
CA ASP A 107 -11.21 -8.64 -12.51
C ASP A 107 -9.73 -8.91 -12.81
N ALA A 108 -8.88 -8.62 -11.84
CA ALA A 108 -7.43 -8.67 -11.95
C ALA A 108 -6.80 -9.54 -10.86
N SER A 109 -5.64 -10.11 -11.16
CA SER A 109 -4.82 -10.78 -10.13
C SER A 109 -4.17 -9.74 -9.23
N LEU A 110 -4.50 -9.76 -7.92
CA LEU A 110 -3.97 -8.84 -6.95
C LEU A 110 -2.67 -9.37 -6.33
N ILE A 111 -1.61 -8.58 -6.36
CA ILE A 111 -0.29 -8.88 -5.79
C ILE A 111 0.02 -7.81 -4.76
N GLY A 112 -0.01 -8.18 -3.49
CA GLY A 112 0.29 -7.30 -2.37
C GLY A 112 1.75 -7.38 -1.94
N LEU A 113 2.38 -6.22 -1.74
CA LEU A 113 3.71 -6.07 -1.15
C LEU A 113 3.55 -5.42 0.23
N THR A 114 4.29 -5.91 1.21
CA THR A 114 4.32 -5.29 2.55
C THR A 114 5.57 -5.68 3.32
N ALA A 115 6.16 -4.73 4.02
CA ALA A 115 7.24 -4.96 4.97
C ALA A 115 6.72 -5.35 6.37
N THR A 116 5.45 -5.07 6.67
CA THR A 116 4.83 -5.26 7.99
C THR A 116 3.55 -6.08 7.89
N PRO A 117 3.64 -7.36 7.48
CA PRO A 117 2.46 -8.19 7.36
C PRO A 117 1.83 -8.45 8.74
N ASP A 118 0.53 -8.38 8.83
CA ASP A 118 -0.25 -8.72 10.02
C ASP A 118 -1.17 -9.93 9.78
N ASN A 119 -1.89 -10.37 10.80
CA ASN A 119 -2.79 -11.51 10.68
C ASN A 119 -3.93 -11.29 9.65
N ARG A 120 -4.25 -10.03 9.33
CA ARG A 120 -5.26 -9.67 8.34
C ARG A 120 -4.71 -9.80 6.92
N THR A 121 -3.42 -9.48 6.74
CA THR A 121 -2.70 -9.59 5.47
C THR A 121 -2.58 -11.06 5.04
N TYR A 122 -2.39 -11.96 6.01
CA TYR A 122 -2.32 -13.38 5.75
C TYR A 122 -3.70 -13.98 5.54
N GLY A 123 -3.93 -14.64 4.42
CA GLY A 123 -5.08 -15.54 4.26
C GLY A 123 -5.02 -16.70 5.27
N LYS A 124 -6.11 -17.45 5.40
CA LYS A 124 -6.17 -18.58 6.32
C LYS A 124 -4.96 -19.50 6.14
N LYS A 125 -4.16 -19.67 7.20
CA LYS A 125 -2.94 -20.50 7.23
C LYS A 125 -1.80 -20.00 6.30
N LYS A 126 -1.68 -18.69 6.06
CA LYS A 126 -0.66 -18.07 5.19
C LYS A 126 -0.63 -18.63 3.74
N LYS A 127 -1.74 -19.14 3.24
CA LYS A 127 -1.79 -19.76 1.90
C LYS A 127 -1.65 -18.75 0.74
N ASN A 128 -1.79 -17.47 1.00
CA ASN A 128 -1.65 -16.39 0.02
C ASN A 128 -0.23 -15.80 -0.02
N VAL A 129 0.71 -16.26 0.82
CA VAL A 129 2.10 -15.81 0.80
C VAL A 129 2.85 -16.58 -0.27
N VAL A 130 3.32 -15.89 -1.29
CA VAL A 130 4.07 -16.47 -2.42
C VAL A 130 5.58 -16.29 -2.28
N SER A 131 6.02 -15.27 -1.55
CA SER A 131 7.42 -15.00 -1.25
C SER A 131 7.54 -14.31 0.10
N ASP A 132 8.59 -14.68 0.86
CA ASP A 132 8.94 -14.09 2.14
C ASP A 132 10.46 -13.88 2.19
N TYR A 133 10.86 -12.63 2.49
CA TYR A 133 12.27 -12.25 2.67
C TYR A 133 12.42 -11.69 4.08
N SER A 134 12.64 -12.58 5.04
CA SER A 134 12.69 -12.22 6.45
C SER A 134 13.89 -11.36 6.81
N HIS A 135 13.81 -10.65 7.95
CA HIS A 135 14.91 -9.84 8.46
C HIS A 135 16.19 -10.67 8.68
N GLU A 136 16.05 -11.88 9.21
CA GLU A 136 17.18 -12.79 9.45
C GLU A 136 17.87 -13.15 8.12
N LYS A 137 17.08 -13.41 7.08
CA LYS A 137 17.62 -13.68 5.74
C LYS A 137 18.32 -12.46 5.15
N ALA A 138 17.74 -11.27 5.29
CA ALA A 138 18.34 -10.03 4.85
C ALA A 138 19.67 -9.72 5.57
N VAL A 139 19.77 -10.04 6.85
CA VAL A 139 21.03 -9.93 7.63
C VAL A 139 22.06 -10.96 7.14
N ALA A 140 21.65 -12.20 6.90
CA ALA A 140 22.55 -13.25 6.40
C ALA A 140 23.09 -12.93 5.01
N ASP A 141 22.27 -12.31 4.17
CA ASP A 141 22.66 -11.88 2.80
C ASP A 141 23.46 -10.56 2.80
N GLY A 142 23.69 -9.94 3.97
CA GLY A 142 24.42 -8.67 4.09
C GLY A 142 23.66 -7.43 3.57
N VAL A 143 22.36 -7.55 3.33
CA VAL A 143 21.49 -6.46 2.86
C VAL A 143 21.02 -5.60 4.04
N ASN A 144 20.87 -6.20 5.22
CA ASN A 144 20.46 -5.53 6.43
C ASN A 144 21.45 -5.78 7.56
N VAL A 145 21.36 -5.01 8.65
CA VAL A 145 22.17 -5.20 9.87
C VAL A 145 21.36 -5.88 10.96
N GLY A 146 22.04 -6.70 11.74
CA GLY A 146 21.43 -7.30 12.94
C GLY A 146 21.08 -6.21 13.96
N ASN A 147 20.07 -6.50 14.77
CA ASN A 147 19.65 -5.65 15.87
C ASN A 147 19.62 -6.44 17.18
N GLU A 148 19.94 -5.75 18.27
CA GLU A 148 19.76 -6.26 19.61
C GLU A 148 18.66 -5.43 20.30
N VAL A 149 17.69 -6.13 20.89
CA VAL A 149 16.59 -5.49 21.61
C VAL A 149 16.88 -5.49 23.08
N TYR A 150 17.03 -4.30 23.67
CA TYR A 150 17.19 -4.11 25.10
C TYR A 150 15.87 -3.67 25.71
N VAL A 151 15.40 -4.36 26.72
CA VAL A 151 14.23 -3.97 27.51
C VAL A 151 14.73 -3.19 28.72
N ILE A 152 14.34 -1.92 28.82
CA ILE A 152 14.62 -1.10 30.01
C ILE A 152 13.46 -1.28 30.99
N GLU A 153 13.74 -1.96 32.09
CA GLU A 153 12.80 -2.10 33.20
C GLU A 153 13.05 -1.01 34.26
N THR A 154 12.03 -0.23 34.55
CA THR A 154 12.02 0.69 35.69
C THR A 154 11.23 0.07 36.85
N GLN A 155 11.38 0.59 38.05
CA GLN A 155 10.54 0.14 39.18
C GLN A 155 9.05 0.27 38.88
N ILE A 156 8.66 1.32 38.17
CA ILE A 156 7.27 1.57 37.76
C ILE A 156 6.77 0.54 36.77
N THR A 157 7.56 0.19 35.74
CA THR A 157 7.18 -0.82 34.76
C THR A 157 7.13 -2.25 35.34
N ARG A 158 7.94 -2.50 36.36
CA ARG A 158 8.05 -3.81 37.02
C ARG A 158 7.00 -4.04 38.11
N GLN A 159 6.67 -3.00 38.87
CA GLN A 159 5.79 -3.08 40.05
C GLN A 159 4.45 -2.38 39.86
N GLY A 160 4.30 -1.62 38.79
CA GLY A 160 3.19 -0.70 38.60
C GLY A 160 3.34 0.56 39.45
N ALA A 161 2.53 1.57 39.17
CA ALA A 161 2.39 2.76 40.01
C ALA A 161 0.90 3.02 40.26
N GLN A 162 0.54 3.32 41.50
CA GLN A 162 -0.78 3.82 41.83
C GLN A 162 -0.74 5.33 41.93
N ILE A 163 -1.50 6.00 41.09
CA ILE A 163 -1.69 7.44 41.14
C ILE A 163 -2.97 7.71 41.94
N ALA A 164 -2.87 8.39 43.05
CA ALA A 164 -4.02 8.79 43.86
C ALA A 164 -4.87 9.81 43.09
N ALA A 165 -6.20 9.76 43.27
CA ALA A 165 -7.08 10.73 42.69
C ALA A 165 -6.67 12.15 43.12
N ARG A 166 -6.48 13.07 42.13
CA ARG A 166 -6.02 14.45 42.29
C ARG A 166 -4.52 14.62 42.60
N GLN A 167 -3.68 13.61 42.45
CA GLN A 167 -2.24 13.77 42.54
C GLN A 167 -1.72 14.50 41.28
N GLN A 168 -1.01 15.61 41.45
CA GLN A 168 -0.27 16.23 40.35
C GLN A 168 1.02 15.43 40.12
N VAL A 169 1.28 15.11 38.87
CA VAL A 169 2.52 14.45 38.42
C VAL A 169 3.38 15.56 37.79
N GLU A 170 4.53 15.84 38.38
CA GLU A 170 5.55 16.76 37.82
C GLU A 170 6.36 16.06 36.71
#